data_0f0b8e991be0efba23b19d83a1628e9f
#
_entry.id   0f0b8e991be0efba23b19d83a1628e9f
#
_cell.length_a   1.000
_cell.length_b   1.000
_cell.length_c   1.000
_cell.angle_alpha   90.00
_cell.angle_beta   90.00
_cell.angle_gamma   90.00
#
_symmetry.space_group_name_H-M   'P 1'
#
loop_
_entity.id
_entity.type
_entity.pdbx_description
1 polymer ?
#
loop_
_entity_poly.entity_id
_entity_poly.type
_entity_poly.pdbx_seq_one_letter_code
_entity_poly.pdbx_strand_id
1 'polypeptide(L)'
;MFLTGSGFTNDDEETFDPDSLKNYQEEYKSTSVGVCSTSSTKVYEDYRLITSVSSAQYQYIHNHMTVDEKTGFLLNEDGFIGVAMGYLFGEIGTEYYIELDTGVTIPVVKVDAKAAVDATNGCSANHDASVIEFVIDSDIAYAYFGGNNGLVSNGNFNNQDDFSGNIQDIRLVSDEKIEDGVLYEARPDTLKKSDETADAFQPVLGGYSK
;
A
#
# COMPACT_ATOMS: atom_id res chain seq x y z
N MET A 1 5.62 39.96 19.97
CA MET A 1 5.91 38.76 20.75
C MET A 1 4.59 38.18 21.22
N PHE A 2 3.96 37.35 20.41
CA PHE A 2 2.78 36.59 20.79
C PHE A 2 2.99 35.15 20.35
N LEU A 3 3.25 34.32 21.33
CA LEU A 3 3.21 32.88 21.22
C LEU A 3 1.74 32.46 21.26
N THR A 4 1.18 32.05 20.15
CA THR A 4 -0.08 31.29 20.14
C THR A 4 0.28 29.82 20.16
N GLY A 5 0.29 29.24 21.37
CA GLY A 5 0.29 27.79 21.52
C GLY A 5 -1.05 27.27 21.02
N SER A 6 -1.04 26.55 19.92
CA SER A 6 -2.15 25.67 19.56
C SER A 6 -2.10 24.48 20.50
N GLY A 7 -3.02 24.46 21.47
CA GLY A 7 -3.25 23.32 22.32
C GLY A 7 -3.79 22.18 21.47
N PHE A 8 -3.07 21.09 21.40
CA PHE A 8 -3.61 19.81 20.95
C PHE A 8 -4.64 19.38 22.00
N THR A 9 -5.89 19.38 21.62
CA THR A 9 -6.94 18.67 22.37
C THR A 9 -6.86 17.21 21.91
N ASN A 10 -6.34 16.34 22.81
CA ASN A 10 -6.46 14.89 22.66
C ASN A 10 -7.94 14.54 22.74
N ASP A 11 -8.57 14.15 21.64
CA ASP A 11 -9.80 13.33 21.61
C ASP A 11 -10.34 13.02 20.19
N ASP A 12 -9.63 13.35 19.11
CA ASP A 12 -9.97 12.83 17.79
C ASP A 12 -8.83 11.90 17.34
N GLU A 13 -9.02 10.58 17.47
CA GLU A 13 -8.20 9.63 16.72
C GLU A 13 -8.37 9.99 15.24
N GLU A 14 -7.28 10.38 14.60
CA GLU A 14 -7.28 10.79 13.20
C GLU A 14 -7.53 9.54 12.35
N THR A 15 -8.80 9.34 11.98
CA THR A 15 -9.21 8.22 11.14
C THR A 15 -8.83 8.49 9.70
N PHE A 16 -8.47 7.45 8.97
CA PHE A 16 -8.14 7.55 7.56
C PHE A 16 -9.34 8.02 6.74
N ASP A 17 -9.13 9.01 5.89
CA ASP A 17 -10.13 9.49 4.94
C ASP A 17 -9.69 9.16 3.51
N PRO A 18 -10.37 8.23 2.81
CA PRO A 18 -10.05 7.89 1.43
C PRO A 18 -10.06 9.09 0.48
N ASP A 19 -10.92 10.09 0.70
CA ASP A 19 -10.96 11.31 -0.12
C ASP A 19 -9.63 12.08 -0.08
N SER A 20 -8.83 11.91 0.97
CA SER A 20 -7.49 12.53 1.07
C SER A 20 -6.52 12.07 0.00
N LEU A 21 -6.71 10.86 -0.55
CA LEU A 21 -5.85 10.29 -1.60
C LEU A 21 -5.88 11.11 -2.90
N LYS A 22 -6.97 11.84 -3.17
CA LYS A 22 -7.09 12.70 -4.37
C LYS A 22 -6.11 13.86 -4.37
N ASN A 23 -5.65 14.27 -3.19
CA ASN A 23 -4.70 15.36 -2.99
C ASN A 23 -3.49 14.92 -2.19
N TYR A 24 -3.19 13.61 -2.20
CA TYR A 24 -2.09 13.06 -1.44
C TYR A 24 -0.76 13.72 -1.82
N GLN A 25 -0.03 14.16 -0.81
CA GLN A 25 1.29 14.74 -0.99
C GLN A 25 2.33 13.71 -0.54
N GLU A 26 3.22 13.35 -1.44
CA GLU A 26 4.31 12.43 -1.13
C GLU A 26 5.24 13.05 -0.10
N GLU A 27 5.50 12.33 0.97
CA GLU A 27 6.41 12.76 2.03
C GLU A 27 7.83 12.24 1.82
N TYR A 28 7.98 11.19 1.02
CA TYR A 28 9.26 10.54 0.80
C TYR A 28 9.61 10.52 -0.69
N LYS A 29 10.91 10.57 -0.99
CA LYS A 29 11.37 10.34 -2.35
C LYS A 29 10.99 8.95 -2.82
N SER A 30 10.74 8.85 -4.11
CA SER A 30 10.39 7.59 -4.74
C SER A 30 11.03 7.44 -6.11
N THR A 31 11.17 6.19 -6.57
CA THR A 31 11.70 5.86 -7.89
C THR A 31 10.74 4.93 -8.59
N SER A 32 10.35 5.24 -9.83
CA SER A 32 9.51 4.37 -10.64
C SER A 32 10.17 3.01 -10.85
N VAL A 33 9.40 1.96 -10.58
CA VAL A 33 9.78 0.57 -10.89
C VAL A 33 8.98 0.01 -12.06
N GLY A 34 8.17 0.87 -12.69
CA GLY A 34 7.30 0.53 -13.80
C GLY A 34 6.09 -0.29 -13.38
N VAL A 35 5.27 -0.65 -14.35
CA VAL A 35 4.07 -1.45 -14.16
C VAL A 35 4.16 -2.78 -14.91
N CYS A 36 3.72 -3.84 -14.30
CA CYS A 36 3.61 -5.17 -14.92
C CYS A 36 2.19 -5.50 -15.36
N SER A 37 1.23 -4.70 -14.91
CA SER A 37 -0.18 -4.79 -15.28
C SER A 37 -0.81 -3.42 -15.10
N THR A 38 -1.62 -3.02 -16.05
CA THR A 38 -2.44 -1.81 -16.01
C THR A 38 -3.87 -2.10 -15.54
N SER A 39 -4.08 -3.23 -14.85
CA SER A 39 -5.40 -3.61 -14.35
C SER A 39 -5.94 -2.57 -13.36
N SER A 40 -7.22 -2.24 -13.50
CA SER A 40 -7.96 -1.46 -12.51
C SER A 40 -8.33 -2.28 -11.27
N THR A 41 -8.19 -3.61 -11.33
CA THR A 41 -8.65 -4.51 -10.27
C THR A 41 -7.80 -4.38 -9.02
N LYS A 42 -8.44 -4.03 -7.91
CA LYS A 42 -7.87 -3.95 -6.57
C LYS A 42 -8.76 -4.78 -5.64
N VAL A 43 -8.34 -6.01 -5.41
CA VAL A 43 -9.04 -6.96 -4.53
C VAL A 43 -8.63 -6.74 -3.07
N TYR A 44 -9.13 -7.57 -2.17
CA TYR A 44 -8.80 -7.50 -0.76
C TYR A 44 -8.80 -8.89 -0.12
N GLU A 45 -8.11 -8.99 1.01
CA GLU A 45 -8.16 -10.12 1.93
C GLU A 45 -8.32 -9.64 3.38
N ASP A 46 -8.88 -10.50 4.22
CA ASP A 46 -8.99 -10.21 5.65
C ASP A 46 -7.66 -10.54 6.36
N TYR A 47 -7.11 -9.58 7.11
CA TYR A 47 -5.83 -9.76 7.81
C TYR A 47 -5.82 -10.93 8.79
N ARG A 48 -6.98 -11.33 9.31
CA ARG A 48 -7.16 -12.47 10.22
C ARG A 48 -6.91 -13.82 9.55
N LEU A 49 -6.82 -13.87 8.21
CA LEU A 49 -6.44 -15.08 7.47
C LEU A 49 -4.92 -15.33 7.55
N ILE A 50 -4.13 -14.33 7.91
CA ILE A 50 -2.67 -14.43 8.06
C ILE A 50 -2.39 -14.95 9.48
N THR A 51 -2.39 -16.27 9.66
CA THR A 51 -2.39 -16.93 10.98
C THR A 51 -1.06 -17.50 11.44
N SER A 52 -0.05 -17.54 10.56
CA SER A 52 1.26 -18.11 10.89
C SER A 52 2.07 -17.15 11.77
N VAL A 53 2.02 -17.33 13.06
CA VAL A 53 2.64 -16.41 14.05
C VAL A 53 4.14 -16.19 13.89
N SER A 54 4.86 -17.12 13.22
CA SER A 54 6.28 -17.00 12.94
C SER A 54 6.60 -16.42 11.56
N SER A 55 5.59 -16.13 10.73
CA SER A 55 5.82 -15.53 9.41
C SER A 55 6.16 -14.04 9.54
N ALA A 56 6.93 -13.54 8.56
CA ALA A 56 7.25 -12.12 8.48
C ALA A 56 5.98 -11.26 8.36
N GLN A 57 4.99 -11.74 7.63
CA GLN A 57 3.70 -11.08 7.42
C GLN A 57 2.97 -10.88 8.75
N TYR A 58 2.75 -11.97 9.49
CA TYR A 58 2.08 -11.92 10.80
C TYR A 58 2.80 -10.97 11.74
N GLN A 59 4.14 -11.10 11.83
CA GLN A 59 4.94 -10.26 12.70
C GLN A 59 4.87 -8.78 12.32
N TYR A 60 4.93 -8.47 11.02
CA TYR A 60 4.84 -7.10 10.56
C TYR A 60 3.47 -6.49 10.86
N ILE A 61 2.39 -7.20 10.52
CA ILE A 61 1.02 -6.73 10.77
C ILE A 61 0.81 -6.44 12.26
N HIS A 62 1.19 -7.35 13.15
CA HIS A 62 0.91 -7.21 14.59
C HIS A 62 1.84 -6.22 15.32
N ASN A 63 2.99 -5.87 14.73
CA ASN A 63 3.95 -4.97 15.37
C ASN A 63 3.96 -3.56 14.76
N HIS A 64 3.50 -3.40 13.51
CA HIS A 64 3.67 -2.16 12.76
C HIS A 64 2.39 -1.63 12.12
N MET A 65 1.28 -2.41 12.16
CA MET A 65 0.04 -1.98 11.54
C MET A 65 -1.04 -1.77 12.61
N THR A 66 -1.88 -0.77 12.37
CA THR A 66 -3.09 -0.49 13.16
C THR A 66 -4.30 -0.55 12.24
N VAL A 67 -5.39 -1.15 12.69
CA VAL A 67 -6.66 -1.15 11.96
C VAL A 67 -7.30 0.22 12.12
N ASP A 68 -7.58 0.89 11.03
CA ASP A 68 -8.40 2.11 11.04
C ASP A 68 -9.85 1.76 11.35
N GLU A 69 -10.38 2.31 12.45
CA GLU A 69 -11.70 1.97 12.97
C GLU A 69 -12.87 2.45 12.09
N LYS A 70 -12.61 3.37 11.16
CA LYS A 70 -13.61 3.90 10.23
C LYS A 70 -13.69 3.06 8.95
N THR A 71 -12.56 2.78 8.34
CA THR A 71 -12.50 2.19 6.99
C THR A 71 -12.10 0.71 6.98
N GLY A 72 -11.50 0.21 8.06
CA GLY A 72 -10.97 -1.15 8.15
C GLY A 72 -9.65 -1.37 7.43
N PHE A 73 -9.03 -0.34 6.87
CA PHE A 73 -7.67 -0.47 6.34
C PHE A 73 -6.66 -0.68 7.47
N LEU A 74 -5.62 -1.46 7.17
CA LEU A 74 -4.44 -1.52 8.02
C LEU A 74 -3.49 -0.42 7.62
N LEU A 75 -3.10 0.44 8.57
CA LEU A 75 -2.19 1.57 8.35
C LEU A 75 -0.92 1.38 9.18
N ASN A 76 0.25 1.69 8.63
CA ASN A 76 1.47 1.83 9.42
C ASN A 76 1.56 3.24 10.05
N GLU A 77 2.60 3.51 10.82
CA GLU A 77 2.81 4.79 11.51
C GLU A 77 2.95 6.01 10.58
N ASP A 78 3.30 5.78 9.32
CA ASP A 78 3.42 6.82 8.28
C ASP A 78 2.15 6.90 7.39
N GLY A 79 1.09 6.17 7.72
CA GLY A 79 -0.18 6.17 6.99
C GLY A 79 -0.19 5.37 5.70
N PHE A 80 0.77 4.49 5.48
CA PHE A 80 0.76 3.59 4.32
C PHE A 80 -0.21 2.43 4.55
N ILE A 81 -1.01 2.13 3.53
CA ILE A 81 -2.06 1.09 3.57
C ILE A 81 -1.42 -0.29 3.33
N GLY A 82 -1.74 -1.26 4.19
CA GLY A 82 -1.28 -2.63 4.07
C GLY A 82 -1.84 -3.33 2.84
N VAL A 83 -0.95 -3.95 2.03
CA VAL A 83 -1.34 -4.70 0.83
C VAL A 83 -0.55 -5.99 0.68
N ALA A 84 -1.16 -7.01 0.03
CA ALA A 84 -0.43 -8.14 -0.53
C ALA A 84 0.03 -7.80 -1.95
N MET A 85 1.31 -8.12 -2.25
CA MET A 85 1.93 -7.90 -3.55
C MET A 85 2.74 -9.13 -3.98
N GLY A 86 3.01 -9.26 -5.27
CA GLY A 86 3.85 -10.33 -5.81
C GLY A 86 5.29 -10.31 -5.26
N TYR A 87 6.04 -11.39 -5.48
CA TYR A 87 7.39 -11.56 -4.93
C TYR A 87 8.42 -10.58 -5.53
N LEU A 88 8.17 -10.01 -6.71
CA LEU A 88 9.06 -9.00 -7.31
C LEU A 88 9.06 -7.66 -6.56
N PHE A 89 8.08 -7.41 -5.71
CA PHE A 89 7.96 -6.16 -4.92
C PHE A 89 8.72 -6.23 -3.59
N GLY A 90 9.86 -6.88 -3.55
CA GLY A 90 10.72 -6.90 -2.36
C GLY A 90 10.12 -7.63 -1.15
N GLU A 91 10.69 -7.38 0.00
CA GLU A 91 10.35 -8.03 1.26
C GLU A 91 9.10 -7.38 1.93
N ILE A 92 8.59 -8.03 2.97
CA ILE A 92 7.56 -7.46 3.84
C ILE A 92 8.07 -6.16 4.48
N GLY A 93 7.23 -5.12 4.50
CA GLY A 93 7.58 -3.78 4.96
C GLY A 93 8.11 -2.85 3.86
N THR A 94 8.24 -3.31 2.62
CA THR A 94 8.60 -2.43 1.50
C THR A 94 7.43 -1.53 1.12
N GLU A 95 7.69 -0.24 0.96
CA GLU A 95 6.68 0.79 0.69
C GLU A 95 6.71 1.27 -0.75
N TYR A 96 5.53 1.60 -1.26
CA TYR A 96 5.33 2.08 -2.63
C TYR A 96 4.28 3.19 -2.67
N TYR A 97 4.41 4.06 -3.66
CA TYR A 97 3.30 4.88 -4.15
C TYR A 97 2.74 4.24 -5.41
N ILE A 98 1.43 3.98 -5.40
CA ILE A 98 0.68 3.47 -6.56
C ILE A 98 -0.06 4.64 -7.20
N GLU A 99 0.37 5.05 -8.38
CA GLU A 99 -0.28 6.12 -9.14
C GLU A 99 -1.35 5.54 -10.05
N LEU A 100 -2.55 6.11 -10.01
CA LEU A 100 -3.66 5.75 -10.88
C LEU A 100 -3.80 6.74 -12.04
N ASP A 101 -4.37 6.30 -13.15
CA ASP A 101 -4.67 7.16 -14.32
C ASP A 101 -5.73 8.23 -14.03
N THR A 102 -6.39 8.16 -12.88
CA THR A 102 -7.28 9.21 -12.34
C THR A 102 -6.52 10.33 -11.62
N GLY A 103 -5.20 10.21 -11.45
CA GLY A 103 -4.37 11.15 -10.70
C GLY A 103 -4.33 10.90 -9.19
N VAL A 104 -4.98 9.84 -8.72
CA VAL A 104 -4.90 9.42 -7.31
C VAL A 104 -3.57 8.73 -7.05
N THR A 105 -2.92 9.05 -5.95
CA THR A 105 -1.75 8.32 -5.43
C THR A 105 -2.13 7.58 -4.15
N ILE A 106 -1.92 6.27 -4.13
CA ILE A 106 -2.19 5.41 -2.97
C ILE A 106 -0.85 5.03 -2.32
N PRO A 107 -0.54 5.50 -1.10
CA PRO A 107 0.61 5.04 -0.35
C PRO A 107 0.33 3.62 0.18
N VAL A 108 1.17 2.66 -0.16
CA VAL A 108 0.98 1.27 0.25
C VAL A 108 2.26 0.67 0.84
N VAL A 109 2.11 -0.21 1.81
CA VAL A 109 3.19 -1.04 2.36
C VAL A 109 2.88 -2.50 2.14
N LYS A 110 3.87 -3.25 1.65
CA LYS A 110 3.72 -4.68 1.45
C LYS A 110 3.70 -5.40 2.81
N VAL A 111 2.54 -5.92 3.20
CA VAL A 111 2.36 -6.67 4.45
C VAL A 111 2.15 -8.16 4.23
N ASP A 112 1.77 -8.56 3.00
CA ASP A 112 1.65 -9.95 2.61
C ASP A 112 2.16 -10.21 1.19
N ALA A 113 2.31 -11.47 0.83
CA ALA A 113 2.85 -11.89 -0.46
C ALA A 113 1.84 -12.78 -1.19
N LYS A 114 1.47 -12.37 -2.41
CA LYS A 114 0.70 -13.23 -3.32
C LYS A 114 1.44 -14.55 -3.54
N ALA A 115 0.73 -15.68 -3.43
CA ALA A 115 1.35 -16.99 -3.65
C ALA A 115 1.93 -17.08 -5.08
N ALA A 116 3.12 -17.67 -5.22
CA ALA A 116 3.80 -17.78 -6.52
C ALA A 116 2.98 -18.54 -7.57
N VAL A 117 2.08 -19.43 -7.15
CA VAL A 117 1.16 -20.14 -8.06
C VAL A 117 0.04 -19.24 -8.58
N ASP A 118 -0.32 -18.21 -7.84
CA ASP A 118 -1.39 -17.26 -8.18
C ASP A 118 -0.87 -16.02 -8.89
N ALA A 119 0.42 -15.72 -8.76
CA ALA A 119 1.12 -14.62 -9.43
C ALA A 119 2.43 -15.13 -10.06
N THR A 120 2.31 -15.95 -11.11
CA THR A 120 3.46 -16.65 -11.72
C THR A 120 4.48 -15.73 -12.37
N ASN A 121 4.07 -14.51 -12.75
CA ASN A 121 4.98 -13.47 -13.22
C ASN A 121 5.66 -12.69 -12.07
N GLY A 122 5.34 -13.04 -10.81
CA GLY A 122 5.86 -12.38 -9.62
C GLY A 122 5.27 -11.00 -9.31
N CYS A 123 4.33 -10.54 -10.11
CA CYS A 123 3.79 -9.19 -10.02
C CYS A 123 2.26 -9.17 -9.89
N SER A 124 1.54 -9.64 -10.90
CA SER A 124 0.08 -9.58 -10.93
C SER A 124 -0.56 -10.97 -10.81
N ALA A 125 -1.76 -11.02 -10.25
CA ALA A 125 -2.51 -12.26 -10.14
C ALA A 125 -2.90 -12.80 -11.52
N ASN A 126 -2.81 -14.14 -11.68
CA ASN A 126 -3.07 -14.80 -12.97
C ASN A 126 -4.52 -14.70 -13.43
N HIS A 127 -5.47 -14.61 -12.49
CA HIS A 127 -6.91 -14.71 -12.80
C HIS A 127 -7.57 -13.37 -13.11
N ASP A 128 -7.08 -12.26 -12.54
CA ASP A 128 -7.70 -10.94 -12.67
C ASP A 128 -6.69 -9.81 -12.97
N ALA A 129 -5.42 -10.17 -13.08
CA ALA A 129 -4.32 -9.25 -13.33
C ALA A 129 -4.12 -8.16 -12.24
N SER A 130 -4.72 -8.33 -11.04
CA SER A 130 -4.54 -7.41 -9.91
C SER A 130 -3.10 -7.38 -9.44
N VAL A 131 -2.54 -6.18 -9.23
CA VAL A 131 -1.19 -5.99 -8.70
C VAL A 131 -1.23 -5.96 -7.18
N ILE A 132 -2.10 -5.14 -6.63
CA ILE A 132 -2.30 -5.01 -5.18
C ILE A 132 -3.57 -5.72 -4.73
N GLU A 133 -3.55 -6.20 -3.49
CA GLU A 133 -4.67 -6.74 -2.76
C GLU A 133 -4.65 -6.11 -1.37
N PHE A 134 -5.68 -5.32 -1.05
CA PHE A 134 -5.73 -4.65 0.24
C PHE A 134 -5.88 -5.65 1.38
N VAL A 135 -5.07 -5.51 2.42
CA VAL A 135 -5.19 -6.29 3.65
C VAL A 135 -5.99 -5.47 4.65
N ILE A 136 -7.18 -5.95 5.00
CA ILE A 136 -8.19 -5.15 5.71
C ILE A 136 -8.81 -5.90 6.90
N ASP A 137 -9.48 -5.19 7.80
CA ASP A 137 -10.55 -5.75 8.62
C ASP A 137 -11.84 -5.74 7.80
N SER A 138 -12.25 -6.90 7.33
CA SER A 138 -13.38 -6.99 6.41
C SER A 138 -14.72 -6.62 7.06
N ASP A 139 -14.89 -6.79 8.36
CA ASP A 139 -16.13 -6.44 9.05
C ASP A 139 -16.34 -4.92 9.06
N ILE A 140 -15.26 -4.18 9.37
CA ILE A 140 -15.28 -2.72 9.35
C ILE A 140 -15.39 -2.19 7.93
N ALA A 141 -14.58 -2.73 7.00
CA ALA A 141 -14.60 -2.30 5.61
C ALA A 141 -15.97 -2.56 4.94
N TYR A 142 -16.62 -3.65 5.24
CA TYR A 142 -17.98 -3.91 4.75
C TYR A 142 -19.02 -2.94 5.30
N ALA A 143 -18.86 -2.50 6.54
CA ALA A 143 -19.75 -1.51 7.12
C ALA A 143 -19.58 -0.13 6.43
N TYR A 144 -18.34 0.23 6.11
CA TYR A 144 -18.02 1.52 5.49
C TYR A 144 -18.28 1.54 3.97
N PHE A 145 -17.74 0.55 3.23
CA PHE A 145 -17.80 0.50 1.77
C PHE A 145 -18.93 -0.36 1.22
N GLY A 146 -19.72 -1.01 2.05
CA GLY A 146 -20.59 -2.15 1.74
C GLY A 146 -21.98 -1.84 1.23
N GLY A 147 -22.32 -0.65 0.78
CA GLY A 147 -23.63 -0.33 0.23
C GLY A 147 -23.98 -1.05 -1.09
N ASN A 148 -25.07 -0.66 -1.74
CA ASN A 148 -25.42 -1.11 -3.10
C ASN A 148 -24.26 -0.77 -4.06
N ASN A 149 -23.75 -1.76 -4.78
CA ASN A 149 -22.49 -1.72 -5.54
C ASN A 149 -21.23 -1.54 -4.65
N GLY A 150 -21.34 -1.79 -3.35
CA GLY A 150 -20.24 -1.69 -2.42
C GLY A 150 -19.29 -2.88 -2.47
N LEU A 151 -18.34 -2.89 -1.54
CA LEU A 151 -17.25 -3.87 -1.47
C LEU A 151 -17.73 -5.32 -1.43
N VAL A 152 -18.80 -5.59 -0.65
CA VAL A 152 -19.36 -6.95 -0.49
C VAL A 152 -19.89 -7.51 -1.82
N SER A 153 -20.60 -6.71 -2.62
CA SER A 153 -21.21 -7.17 -3.87
C SER A 153 -20.22 -7.27 -5.03
N ASN A 154 -19.17 -6.47 -5.02
CA ASN A 154 -18.20 -6.41 -6.11
C ASN A 154 -16.96 -7.28 -5.86
N GLY A 155 -16.64 -7.61 -4.60
CA GLY A 155 -15.42 -8.35 -4.24
C GLY A 155 -14.12 -7.60 -4.48
N ASN A 156 -14.18 -6.28 -4.74
CA ASN A 156 -13.03 -5.43 -5.02
C ASN A 156 -13.39 -3.94 -4.81
N PHE A 157 -12.37 -3.09 -4.83
CA PHE A 157 -12.47 -1.64 -4.63
C PHE A 157 -12.70 -0.83 -5.92
N ASN A 158 -12.87 -1.45 -7.08
CA ASN A 158 -12.91 -0.76 -8.37
C ASN A 158 -14.03 0.27 -8.51
N ASN A 159 -15.13 0.08 -7.78
CA ASN A 159 -16.30 0.96 -7.80
C ASN A 159 -16.27 2.03 -6.67
N GLN A 160 -15.20 2.08 -5.91
CA GLN A 160 -14.96 3.15 -4.93
C GLN A 160 -14.21 4.27 -5.64
N ASP A 161 -14.73 5.49 -5.61
CA ASP A 161 -14.20 6.62 -6.39
C ASP A 161 -12.70 6.87 -6.13
N ASP A 162 -12.26 6.70 -4.87
CA ASP A 162 -10.89 6.95 -4.45
C ASP A 162 -9.90 5.85 -4.89
N PHE A 163 -10.42 4.70 -5.30
CA PHE A 163 -9.63 3.55 -5.74
C PHE A 163 -9.90 3.16 -7.19
N SER A 164 -10.77 3.89 -7.89
CA SER A 164 -11.09 3.64 -9.30
C SER A 164 -9.92 4.05 -10.20
N GLY A 165 -9.84 3.43 -11.39
CA GLY A 165 -8.80 3.70 -12.37
C GLY A 165 -7.75 2.61 -12.49
N ASN A 166 -6.95 2.72 -13.54
CA ASN A 166 -5.88 1.79 -13.86
C ASN A 166 -4.58 2.23 -13.17
N ILE A 167 -3.73 1.26 -12.79
CA ILE A 167 -2.40 1.58 -12.30
C ILE A 167 -1.56 2.12 -13.44
N GLN A 168 -1.07 3.35 -13.29
CA GLN A 168 -0.23 4.05 -14.27
C GLN A 168 1.25 3.93 -13.92
N ASP A 169 1.61 4.02 -12.65
CA ASP A 169 2.99 3.85 -12.19
C ASP A 169 3.03 3.21 -10.79
N ILE A 170 4.14 2.54 -10.50
CA ILE A 170 4.47 2.01 -9.19
C ILE A 170 5.84 2.56 -8.83
N ARG A 171 5.94 3.26 -7.70
CA ARG A 171 7.19 3.90 -7.29
C ARG A 171 7.64 3.37 -5.95
N LEU A 172 8.84 2.82 -5.91
CA LEU A 172 9.50 2.38 -4.68
C LEU A 172 9.85 3.60 -3.83
N VAL A 173 9.37 3.63 -2.60
CA VAL A 173 9.63 4.70 -1.63
C VAL A 173 11.01 4.50 -1.02
N SER A 174 11.77 5.59 -0.90
CA SER A 174 13.07 5.60 -0.19
C SER A 174 12.89 6.11 1.24
N ASP A 175 13.95 5.99 2.05
CA ASP A 175 13.95 6.52 3.42
C ASP A 175 14.16 8.04 3.49
N GLU A 176 14.30 8.73 2.35
CA GLU A 176 14.55 10.17 2.29
C GLU A 176 13.22 10.93 2.27
N LYS A 177 12.97 11.76 3.30
CA LYS A 177 11.82 12.68 3.33
C LYS A 177 12.01 13.84 2.35
N ILE A 178 10.87 14.30 1.82
CA ILE A 178 10.78 15.56 1.06
C ILE A 178 10.19 16.60 2.02
N GLU A 179 10.92 17.67 2.32
CA GLU A 179 10.41 18.78 3.11
C GLU A 179 10.81 20.10 2.42
N ASP A 180 9.85 20.89 1.97
CA ASP A 180 10.04 22.20 1.30
C ASP A 180 11.12 22.23 0.20
N GLY A 181 11.29 21.12 -0.55
CA GLY A 181 12.32 20.98 -1.57
C GLY A 181 13.74 20.74 -1.03
N VAL A 182 13.89 20.46 0.25
CA VAL A 182 15.15 20.07 0.90
C VAL A 182 15.08 18.57 1.24
N LEU A 183 16.14 17.86 0.90
CA LEU A 183 16.30 16.46 1.28
C LEU A 183 16.71 16.33 2.74
N TYR A 184 15.98 15.54 3.51
CA TYR A 184 16.33 15.17 4.88
C TYR A 184 16.92 13.77 4.93
N GLU A 185 17.77 13.56 5.94
CA GLU A 185 18.40 12.26 6.14
C GLU A 185 17.40 11.18 6.55
N ALA A 186 17.74 9.95 6.20
CA ALA A 186 16.99 8.73 6.39
C ALA A 186 16.27 8.59 7.74
N ARG A 187 15.14 7.91 7.72
CA ARG A 187 14.43 7.47 8.93
C ARG A 187 15.39 6.85 9.95
N PRO A 188 15.22 7.12 11.25
CA PRO A 188 15.93 6.34 12.25
C PRO A 188 15.56 4.86 12.11
N ASP A 189 16.58 4.09 11.89
CA ASP A 189 16.65 2.69 11.55
C ASP A 189 15.79 1.74 12.38
N THR A 190 14.68 1.30 11.83
CA THR A 190 14.13 0.00 12.22
C THR A 190 14.08 -0.99 11.04
N LEU A 191 14.28 -0.51 9.83
CA LEU A 191 14.31 -1.33 8.61
C LEU A 191 15.40 -0.80 7.66
N LYS A 192 16.68 -1.11 7.94
CA LYS A 192 17.72 -0.90 6.93
C LYS A 192 17.43 -1.78 5.72
N LYS A 193 16.85 -1.20 4.66
CA LYS A 193 17.03 -1.75 3.33
C LYS A 193 18.52 -1.69 3.02
N SER A 194 19.15 -2.82 2.83
CA SER A 194 20.50 -2.84 2.29
C SER A 194 20.47 -2.19 0.91
N ASP A 195 21.44 -1.33 0.59
CA ASP A 195 21.62 -0.67 -0.73
C ASP A 195 21.67 -1.65 -1.92
N GLU A 196 21.72 -2.96 -1.64
CA GLU A 196 21.70 -4.03 -2.66
C GLU A 196 20.33 -4.25 -3.32
N THR A 197 19.21 -3.75 -2.74
CA THR A 197 17.89 -4.05 -3.32
C THR A 197 17.48 -3.09 -4.44
N ALA A 198 18.02 -1.88 -4.48
CA ALA A 198 17.72 -0.91 -5.53
C ALA A 198 18.30 -1.34 -6.90
N ASP A 199 19.47 -2.02 -6.92
CA ASP A 199 20.07 -2.56 -8.14
C ASP A 199 19.48 -3.92 -8.56
N ALA A 200 18.78 -4.63 -7.66
CA ALA A 200 18.18 -5.93 -7.97
C ALA A 200 16.80 -5.82 -8.64
N PHE A 201 16.16 -4.67 -8.56
CA PHE A 201 14.86 -4.45 -9.18
C PHE A 201 15.01 -3.89 -10.61
N GLN A 202 15.69 -4.63 -11.47
CA GLN A 202 15.51 -4.48 -12.91
C GLN A 202 14.32 -5.36 -13.29
N PRO A 203 13.21 -4.79 -13.78
CA PRO A 203 12.17 -5.64 -14.35
C PRO A 203 12.79 -6.40 -15.51
N VAL A 204 12.89 -7.70 -15.38
CA VAL A 204 13.27 -8.59 -16.50
C VAL A 204 12.06 -8.59 -17.44
N LEU A 205 11.87 -7.48 -18.14
CA LEU A 205 11.05 -7.41 -19.33
C LEU A 205 11.86 -8.00 -20.46
N GLY A 206 11.77 -9.28 -20.64
CA GLY A 206 12.33 -9.85 -21.87
C GLY A 206 12.88 -11.23 -21.74
N GLY A 207 12.18 -12.17 -22.35
CA GLY A 207 12.77 -13.34 -22.95
C GLY A 207 12.64 -14.65 -22.21
N TYR A 208 11.43 -15.13 -22.05
CA TYR A 208 11.24 -16.56 -22.20
C TYR A 208 11.06 -16.88 -23.69
N SER A 209 12.17 -17.06 -24.42
CA SER A 209 12.17 -17.81 -25.66
C SER A 209 12.23 -19.29 -25.31
N LYS A 210 11.15 -20.00 -25.61
CA LYS A 210 10.94 -21.45 -25.80
C LYS A 210 11.91 -22.40 -25.12
#